data_732cb66d97c28c317f0cf2c6dcf62e45
#
_entry.id   732cb66d97c28c317f0cf2c6dcf62e45
#
_cell.length_a   1.000
_cell.length_b   1.000
_cell.length_c   1.000
_cell.angle_alpha   90.00
_cell.angle_beta   90.00
_cell.angle_gamma   90.00
#
_symmetry.space_group_name_H-M   'P 1'
#
loop_
_entity.id
_entity.type
_entity.pdbx_description
1 polymer ?
#
loop_
_entity_poly.entity_id
_entity_poly.type
_entity_poly.pdbx_seq_one_letter_code
_entity_poly.pdbx_strand_id
1 'polypeptide(L)'
;LGAGKGLLFTGILGRLIYLQVYKTDQYKLLANKNRISLRLLTPIRGKIFDRNDELLALNKNTFRVLAFAKNKKHAEEILSKVSKIIFLTNFEINDAIQEFLKKKKFMPFLIKDNLKWNEVSAISVNSFNLPQIIIETGLNREYPFSDIGAHVVGYLAPPNTQDIKKDPILGHMNIQIGRSGIEQKFEKNLRGLPGTKHLEVNAFGRVLREIRRENSVSGKNIKLTIDIKFQKFLN
;
A
#
# COMPACT_ATOMS: atom_id res chain seq x y z
N LEU A 1 4.47 -26.30 56.73
CA LEU A 1 3.88 -25.31 55.79
C LEU A 1 4.88 -24.22 55.36
N GLY A 2 5.89 -23.82 56.17
CA GLY A 2 6.89 -22.80 55.83
C GLY A 2 7.94 -23.26 54.81
N ALA A 3 8.44 -24.48 54.93
CA ALA A 3 9.48 -25.02 54.05
C ALA A 3 9.04 -25.17 52.56
N GLY A 4 7.77 -25.54 52.33
CA GLY A 4 7.22 -25.65 50.97
C GLY A 4 7.06 -24.28 50.27
N LYS A 5 6.73 -23.25 51.05
CA LYS A 5 6.65 -21.87 50.51
C LYS A 5 8.04 -21.33 50.15
N GLY A 6 9.05 -21.65 50.99
CA GLY A 6 10.45 -21.27 50.74
C GLY A 6 10.99 -21.90 49.42
N LEU A 7 10.77 -23.20 49.23
CA LEU A 7 11.18 -23.90 47.98
C LEU A 7 10.50 -23.32 46.72
N LEU A 8 9.21 -23.03 46.79
CA LEU A 8 8.49 -22.38 45.67
C LEU A 8 9.07 -20.99 45.35
N PHE A 9 9.35 -20.20 46.39
CA PHE A 9 9.90 -18.86 46.21
C PHE A 9 11.31 -18.90 45.61
N THR A 10 12.17 -19.82 46.04
CA THR A 10 13.51 -20.04 45.48
C THR A 10 13.47 -20.47 44.03
N GLY A 11 12.51 -21.36 43.67
CA GLY A 11 12.30 -21.78 42.30
C GLY A 11 11.85 -20.62 41.38
N ILE A 12 10.96 -19.74 41.84
CA ILE A 12 10.51 -18.56 41.10
C ILE A 12 11.68 -17.57 40.96
N LEU A 13 12.45 -17.30 41.99
CA LEU A 13 13.64 -16.43 41.95
C LEU A 13 14.69 -16.98 40.95
N GLY A 14 15.01 -18.25 41.02
CA GLY A 14 15.92 -18.91 40.07
C GLY A 14 15.41 -18.78 38.62
N ARG A 15 14.11 -18.95 38.39
CA ARG A 15 13.50 -18.77 37.07
C ARG A 15 13.52 -17.33 36.58
N LEU A 16 13.31 -16.36 37.49
CA LEU A 16 13.42 -14.93 37.16
C LEU A 16 14.87 -14.56 36.76
N ILE A 17 15.85 -15.00 37.53
CA ILE A 17 17.25 -14.76 37.22
C ILE A 17 17.64 -15.39 35.86
N TYR A 18 17.20 -16.63 35.61
CA TYR A 18 17.42 -17.28 34.33
C TYR A 18 16.83 -16.47 33.15
N LEU A 19 15.60 -15.99 33.27
CA LEU A 19 14.95 -15.21 32.23
C LEU A 19 15.56 -13.82 32.05
N GLN A 20 15.97 -13.17 33.17
CA GLN A 20 16.51 -11.81 33.14
C GLN A 20 17.99 -11.72 32.83
N VAL A 21 18.77 -12.77 33.06
CA VAL A 21 20.20 -12.77 32.78
C VAL A 21 20.54 -13.58 31.54
N TYR A 22 20.15 -14.86 31.50
CA TYR A 22 20.53 -15.75 30.39
C TYR A 22 19.69 -15.58 29.12
N LYS A 23 18.40 -15.22 29.24
CA LYS A 23 17.49 -15.10 28.11
C LYS A 23 17.19 -13.66 27.72
N THR A 24 17.75 -12.68 28.38
CA THR A 24 17.51 -11.26 28.17
C THR A 24 17.71 -10.84 26.71
N ASP A 25 18.82 -11.21 26.11
CA ASP A 25 19.13 -10.78 24.74
C ASP A 25 18.19 -11.43 23.72
N GLN A 26 17.79 -12.66 23.93
CA GLN A 26 16.82 -13.35 23.10
C GLN A 26 15.43 -12.68 23.17
N TYR A 27 14.97 -12.35 24.38
CA TYR A 27 13.68 -11.68 24.55
C TYR A 27 13.70 -10.22 24.12
N LYS A 28 14.80 -9.50 24.31
CA LYS A 28 15.01 -8.15 23.75
C LYS A 28 14.98 -8.17 22.22
N LEU A 29 15.60 -9.16 21.59
CA LEU A 29 15.60 -9.31 20.13
C LEU A 29 14.18 -9.61 19.59
N LEU A 30 13.43 -10.46 20.27
CA LEU A 30 12.03 -10.74 19.93
C LEU A 30 11.14 -9.53 20.15
N ALA A 31 11.30 -8.82 21.26
CA ALA A 31 10.56 -7.59 21.55
C ALA A 31 10.85 -6.50 20.49
N ASN A 32 12.11 -6.32 20.11
CA ASN A 32 12.51 -5.37 19.07
C ASN A 32 11.96 -5.77 17.69
N LYS A 33 11.97 -7.06 17.33
CA LYS A 33 11.35 -7.53 16.08
C LYS A 33 9.84 -7.26 16.02
N ASN A 34 9.13 -7.39 17.13
CA ASN A 34 7.69 -7.11 17.20
C ASN A 34 7.37 -5.61 17.26
N ARG A 35 8.34 -4.78 17.64
CA ARG A 35 8.20 -3.33 17.79
C ARG A 35 8.50 -2.57 16.50
N ILE A 36 9.28 -3.16 15.59
CA ILE A 36 9.68 -2.51 14.33
C ILE A 36 8.87 -3.08 13.18
N SER A 37 8.11 -2.23 12.50
CA SER A 37 7.41 -2.53 11.25
C SER A 37 8.16 -1.90 10.07
N LEU A 38 8.53 -2.73 9.10
CA LEU A 38 9.11 -2.27 7.84
C LEU A 38 7.98 -1.97 6.86
N ARG A 39 7.91 -0.74 6.35
CA ARG A 39 7.02 -0.36 5.25
C ARG A 39 7.82 0.06 4.04
N LEU A 40 7.47 -0.48 2.88
CA LEU A 40 8.06 -0.08 1.62
C LEU A 40 7.45 1.24 1.15
N LEU A 41 8.29 2.12 0.60
CA LEU A 41 7.90 3.37 -0.05
C LEU A 41 7.85 3.14 -1.56
N THR A 42 6.69 3.32 -2.14
CA THR A 42 6.49 3.21 -3.58
C THR A 42 7.25 4.33 -4.29
N PRO A 43 8.11 4.01 -5.28
CA PRO A 43 8.78 5.01 -6.09
C PRO A 43 7.79 5.68 -7.05
N ILE A 44 8.09 6.92 -7.42
CA ILE A 44 7.35 7.62 -8.47
C ILE A 44 7.77 7.04 -9.81
N ARG A 45 6.80 6.55 -10.59
CA ARG A 45 7.07 5.98 -11.91
C ARG A 45 7.52 7.05 -12.90
N GLY A 46 8.50 6.76 -13.75
CA GLY A 46 8.99 7.65 -14.80
C GLY A 46 7.88 8.03 -15.79
N LYS A 47 7.95 9.23 -16.34
CA LYS A 47 7.03 9.71 -17.38
C LYS A 47 7.45 9.18 -18.75
N ILE A 48 6.50 9.10 -19.68
CA ILE A 48 6.75 8.75 -21.09
C ILE A 48 6.38 9.96 -21.94
N PHE A 49 7.30 10.36 -22.79
CA PHE A 49 7.16 11.50 -23.71
C PHE A 49 7.24 11.04 -25.15
N ASP A 50 6.62 11.79 -26.05
CA ASP A 50 6.84 11.69 -27.48
C ASP A 50 8.13 12.43 -27.91
N ARG A 51 8.41 12.53 -29.22
CA ARG A 51 9.58 13.26 -29.76
C ARG A 51 9.54 14.76 -29.50
N ASN A 52 8.36 15.33 -29.32
CA ASN A 52 8.09 16.75 -29.13
C ASN A 52 7.88 17.14 -27.64
N ASP A 53 8.22 16.22 -26.71
CA ASP A 53 8.03 16.38 -25.27
C ASP A 53 6.56 16.43 -24.82
N GLU A 54 5.63 15.95 -25.66
CA GLU A 54 4.24 15.75 -25.25
C GLU A 54 4.12 14.54 -24.31
N LEU A 55 3.34 14.69 -23.25
CA LEU A 55 3.18 13.66 -22.21
C LEU A 55 2.24 12.52 -22.68
N LEU A 56 2.80 11.34 -22.92
CA LEU A 56 2.05 10.14 -23.29
C LEU A 56 1.58 9.35 -22.06
N ALA A 57 2.36 9.35 -20.99
CA ALA A 57 2.00 8.73 -19.73
C ALA A 57 2.61 9.51 -18.55
N LEU A 58 1.78 9.85 -17.58
CA LEU A 58 2.18 10.59 -16.38
C LEU A 58 1.53 9.99 -15.13
N ASN A 59 2.01 10.43 -13.97
CA ASN A 59 1.41 10.05 -12.69
C ASN A 59 0.52 11.20 -12.21
N LYS A 60 -0.72 10.87 -11.85
CA LYS A 60 -1.68 11.80 -11.27
C LYS A 60 -1.92 11.46 -9.81
N ASN A 61 -1.90 12.46 -8.95
CA ASN A 61 -2.29 12.26 -7.57
C ASN A 61 -3.79 11.87 -7.51
N THR A 62 -4.07 10.78 -6.82
CA THR A 62 -5.43 10.32 -6.57
C THR A 62 -5.61 10.09 -5.08
N PHE A 63 -6.85 10.07 -4.67
CA PHE A 63 -7.22 9.74 -3.31
C PHE A 63 -7.91 8.38 -3.28
N ARG A 64 -7.60 7.60 -2.26
CA ARG A 64 -8.25 6.33 -1.99
C ARG A 64 -8.77 6.28 -0.56
N VAL A 65 -9.87 5.60 -0.37
CA VAL A 65 -10.47 5.36 0.94
C VAL A 65 -10.16 3.95 1.38
N LEU A 66 -9.52 3.84 2.53
CA LEU A 66 -9.24 2.59 3.21
C LEU A 66 -10.04 2.52 4.51
N ALA A 67 -10.41 1.32 4.94
CA ALA A 67 -11.04 1.11 6.23
C ALA A 67 -10.42 -0.03 7.01
N PHE A 68 -10.54 0.05 8.35
CA PHE A 68 -10.22 -1.04 9.26
C PHE A 68 -11.50 -1.68 9.77
N ALA A 69 -11.63 -3.00 9.60
CA ALA A 69 -12.73 -3.74 10.18
C ALA A 69 -12.23 -4.91 11.03
N LYS A 70 -13.01 -5.24 12.08
CA LYS A 70 -12.69 -6.36 12.97
C LYS A 70 -13.18 -7.70 12.43
N ASN A 71 -14.32 -7.68 11.74
CA ASN A 71 -14.96 -8.84 11.13
C ASN A 71 -15.80 -8.40 9.91
N LYS A 72 -16.34 -9.38 9.17
CA LYS A 72 -17.14 -9.14 7.97
C LYS A 72 -18.36 -8.24 8.22
N LYS A 73 -19.12 -8.50 9.29
CA LYS A 73 -20.29 -7.70 9.65
C LYS A 73 -19.94 -6.23 9.89
N HIS A 74 -18.83 -5.98 10.58
CA HIS A 74 -18.32 -4.62 10.80
C HIS A 74 -17.85 -3.95 9.50
N ALA A 75 -17.28 -4.71 8.55
CA ALA A 75 -16.92 -4.18 7.22
C ALA A 75 -18.18 -3.77 6.43
N GLU A 76 -19.23 -4.59 6.45
CA GLU A 76 -20.52 -4.30 5.82
C GLU A 76 -21.19 -3.05 6.43
N GLU A 77 -21.14 -2.89 7.76
CA GLU A 77 -21.64 -1.70 8.47
C GLU A 77 -20.89 -0.42 8.04
N ILE A 78 -19.55 -0.50 7.91
CA ILE A 78 -18.73 0.62 7.43
C ILE A 78 -19.10 0.97 6.00
N LEU A 79 -19.18 -0.02 5.10
CA LEU A 79 -19.57 0.18 3.71
C LEU A 79 -20.97 0.80 3.58
N SER A 80 -21.94 0.36 4.39
CA SER A 80 -23.29 0.95 4.44
C SER A 80 -23.27 2.42 4.90
N LYS A 81 -22.37 2.79 5.83
CA LYS A 81 -22.22 4.20 6.26
C LYS A 81 -21.56 5.04 5.16
N VAL A 82 -20.53 4.51 4.51
CA VAL A 82 -19.81 5.20 3.43
C VAL A 82 -20.70 5.39 2.20
N SER A 83 -21.52 4.40 1.84
CA SER A 83 -22.45 4.49 0.70
C SER A 83 -23.52 5.57 0.85
N LYS A 84 -23.79 6.02 2.08
CA LYS A 84 -24.68 7.18 2.35
C LYS A 84 -24.01 8.53 2.11
N ILE A 85 -22.68 8.57 2.07
CA ILE A 85 -21.89 9.81 1.94
C ILE A 85 -21.37 9.96 0.51
N ILE A 86 -20.89 8.86 -0.07
CA ILE A 86 -20.41 8.82 -1.45
C ILE A 86 -21.10 7.70 -2.21
N PHE A 87 -21.24 7.90 -3.52
CA PHE A 87 -21.80 6.85 -4.37
C PHE A 87 -20.82 5.68 -4.48
N LEU A 88 -21.28 4.48 -4.09
CA LEU A 88 -20.61 3.20 -4.29
C LEU A 88 -21.48 2.31 -5.16
N THR A 89 -20.89 1.74 -6.18
CA THR A 89 -21.56 0.71 -7.02
C THR A 89 -21.61 -0.61 -6.25
N ASN A 90 -22.55 -1.47 -6.59
CA ASN A 90 -22.62 -2.83 -6.03
C ASN A 90 -21.34 -3.63 -6.29
N PHE A 91 -20.67 -3.37 -7.42
CA PHE A 91 -19.39 -3.98 -7.75
C PHE A 91 -18.30 -3.55 -6.74
N GLU A 92 -18.15 -2.25 -6.49
CA GLU A 92 -17.15 -1.71 -5.53
C GLU A 92 -17.40 -2.23 -4.11
N ILE A 93 -18.66 -2.35 -3.69
CA ILE A 93 -19.02 -2.91 -2.37
C ILE A 93 -18.60 -4.38 -2.28
N ASN A 94 -18.92 -5.18 -3.30
CA ASN A 94 -18.55 -6.59 -3.30
C ASN A 94 -17.03 -6.79 -3.38
N ASP A 95 -16.34 -6.00 -4.19
CA ASP A 95 -14.88 -6.05 -4.31
C ASP A 95 -14.19 -5.69 -2.97
N ALA A 96 -14.66 -4.64 -2.30
CA ALA A 96 -14.17 -4.25 -0.97
C ALA A 96 -14.35 -5.36 0.07
N ILE A 97 -15.49 -6.08 0.05
CA ILE A 97 -15.73 -7.22 0.94
C ILE A 97 -14.77 -8.37 0.61
N GLN A 98 -14.57 -8.67 -0.68
CA GLN A 98 -13.63 -9.72 -1.10
C GLN A 98 -12.19 -9.37 -0.72
N GLU A 99 -11.80 -8.12 -0.88
CA GLU A 99 -10.49 -7.64 -0.45
C GLU A 99 -10.30 -7.77 1.05
N PHE A 100 -11.31 -7.39 1.85
CA PHE A 100 -11.29 -7.59 3.30
C PHE A 100 -11.07 -9.07 3.67
N LEU A 101 -11.76 -10.01 3.01
CA LEU A 101 -11.65 -11.45 3.30
C LEU A 101 -10.27 -12.03 2.96
N LYS A 102 -9.58 -11.47 1.97
CA LYS A 102 -8.21 -11.88 1.57
C LYS A 102 -7.13 -11.35 2.49
N LYS A 103 -7.38 -10.25 3.21
CA LYS A 103 -6.37 -9.60 4.06
C LYS A 103 -6.28 -10.23 5.45
N LYS A 104 -5.10 -10.10 6.05
CA LYS A 104 -4.89 -10.51 7.46
C LYS A 104 -5.67 -9.58 8.39
N LYS A 105 -6.04 -10.10 9.56
CA LYS A 105 -6.72 -9.30 10.62
C LYS A 105 -5.96 -8.00 10.90
N PHE A 106 -6.70 -6.91 11.11
CA PHE A 106 -6.19 -5.57 11.40
C PHE A 106 -5.44 -4.87 10.25
N MET A 107 -5.46 -5.41 9.03
CA MET A 107 -4.99 -4.67 7.86
C MET A 107 -6.12 -3.84 7.24
N PRO A 108 -5.81 -2.61 6.77
CA PRO A 108 -6.80 -1.82 6.06
C PRO A 108 -7.16 -2.45 4.72
N PHE A 109 -8.42 -2.39 4.35
CA PHE A 109 -8.91 -2.81 3.03
C PHE A 109 -9.38 -1.60 2.24
N LEU A 110 -9.26 -1.67 0.93
CA LEU A 110 -9.68 -0.62 0.01
C LEU A 110 -11.20 -0.61 -0.11
N ILE A 111 -11.83 0.56 0.03
CA ILE A 111 -13.25 0.76 -0.25
C ILE A 111 -13.44 1.30 -1.66
N LYS A 112 -12.70 2.36 -2.00
CA LYS A 112 -12.76 3.00 -3.32
C LYS A 112 -11.43 3.64 -3.66
N ASP A 113 -11.01 3.50 -4.90
CA ASP A 113 -9.85 4.21 -5.46
C ASP A 113 -10.31 5.37 -6.34
N ASN A 114 -9.38 6.25 -6.68
CA ASN A 114 -9.59 7.36 -7.60
C ASN A 114 -10.77 8.29 -7.22
N LEU A 115 -10.83 8.69 -5.93
CA LEU A 115 -11.87 9.58 -5.46
C LEU A 115 -11.73 10.97 -6.07
N LYS A 116 -12.86 11.55 -6.40
CA LYS A 116 -12.98 12.97 -6.76
C LYS A 116 -12.85 13.85 -5.51
N TRP A 117 -12.43 15.09 -5.69
CA TRP A 117 -12.23 16.01 -4.57
C TRP A 117 -13.49 16.25 -3.72
N ASN A 118 -14.66 16.29 -4.35
CA ASN A 118 -15.95 16.39 -3.64
C ASN A 118 -16.22 15.18 -2.73
N GLU A 119 -15.88 13.95 -3.17
CA GLU A 119 -16.02 12.74 -2.37
C GLU A 119 -15.05 12.74 -1.18
N VAL A 120 -13.79 13.17 -1.40
CA VAL A 120 -12.78 13.36 -0.35
C VAL A 120 -13.29 14.34 0.70
N SER A 121 -13.81 15.49 0.29
CA SER A 121 -14.36 16.51 1.18
C SER A 121 -15.56 15.97 1.97
N ALA A 122 -16.47 15.26 1.32
CA ALA A 122 -17.63 14.67 1.98
C ALA A 122 -17.26 13.66 3.07
N ILE A 123 -16.27 12.80 2.81
CA ILE A 123 -15.77 11.85 3.81
C ILE A 123 -15.04 12.58 4.95
N SER A 124 -14.22 13.58 4.62
CA SER A 124 -13.46 14.34 5.62
C SER A 124 -14.36 15.07 6.61
N VAL A 125 -15.45 15.69 6.14
CA VAL A 125 -16.46 16.33 6.99
C VAL A 125 -17.13 15.32 7.92
N ASN A 126 -17.36 14.11 7.45
CA ASN A 126 -17.99 13.03 8.22
C ASN A 126 -16.99 12.15 8.99
N SER A 127 -15.70 12.51 9.03
CA SER A 127 -14.63 11.69 9.64
C SER A 127 -14.87 11.37 11.11
N PHE A 128 -15.52 12.26 11.85
CA PHE A 128 -15.89 12.04 13.27
C PHE A 128 -16.81 10.80 13.44
N ASN A 129 -17.71 10.58 12.50
CA ASN A 129 -18.64 9.43 12.51
C ASN A 129 -18.01 8.16 11.90
N LEU A 130 -16.81 8.27 11.33
CA LEU A 130 -16.13 7.23 10.59
C LEU A 130 -14.66 7.05 11.05
N PRO A 131 -14.41 6.82 12.35
CA PRO A 131 -13.04 6.77 12.89
C PRO A 131 -12.21 5.60 12.35
N GLN A 132 -12.82 4.64 11.66
CA GLN A 132 -12.16 3.50 11.04
C GLN A 132 -11.67 3.77 9.62
N ILE A 133 -11.99 4.93 9.05
CA ILE A 133 -11.66 5.28 7.67
C ILE A 133 -10.40 6.13 7.64
N ILE A 134 -9.57 5.84 6.65
CA ILE A 134 -8.38 6.62 6.32
C ILE A 134 -8.45 7.00 4.84
N ILE A 135 -8.21 8.29 4.55
CA ILE A 135 -7.98 8.76 3.21
C ILE A 135 -6.47 8.77 2.97
N GLU A 136 -6.03 8.01 1.99
CA GLU A 136 -4.63 8.01 1.53
C GLU A 136 -4.52 8.70 0.17
N THR A 137 -3.43 9.46 -0.01
CA THR A 137 -3.01 9.90 -1.33
C THR A 137 -2.26 8.77 -2.04
N GLY A 138 -2.63 8.49 -3.26
CA GLY A 138 -1.96 7.54 -4.14
C GLY A 138 -1.51 8.20 -5.44
N LEU A 139 -0.76 7.47 -6.23
CA LEU A 139 -0.41 7.84 -7.59
C LEU A 139 -1.11 6.87 -8.54
N ASN A 140 -1.89 7.40 -9.46
CA ASN A 140 -2.46 6.62 -10.55
C ASN A 140 -1.77 7.00 -11.87
N ARG A 141 -1.72 6.06 -12.80
CA ARG A 141 -1.17 6.29 -14.13
C ARG A 141 -2.24 6.89 -15.03
N GLU A 142 -1.95 8.02 -15.64
CA GLU A 142 -2.82 8.70 -16.58
C GLU A 142 -2.19 8.69 -17.98
N TYR A 143 -3.02 8.40 -18.97
CA TYR A 143 -2.66 8.37 -20.38
C TYR A 143 -3.52 9.41 -21.11
N PRO A 144 -2.99 10.65 -21.32
CA PRO A 144 -3.79 11.76 -21.87
C PRO A 144 -4.37 11.48 -23.27
N PHE A 145 -3.71 10.62 -24.02
CA PHE A 145 -4.08 10.23 -25.39
C PHE A 145 -4.61 8.80 -25.45
N SER A 146 -5.44 8.40 -24.51
CA SER A 146 -5.86 7.02 -24.19
C SER A 146 -5.99 6.05 -25.37
N ASP A 147 -6.57 6.48 -26.49
CA ASP A 147 -6.83 5.63 -27.65
C ASP A 147 -5.70 5.69 -28.69
N ILE A 148 -4.94 6.81 -28.68
CA ILE A 148 -3.90 7.06 -29.67
C ILE A 148 -2.58 6.54 -29.18
N GLY A 149 -1.99 5.58 -29.93
CA GLY A 149 -0.73 4.96 -29.56
C GLY A 149 -0.77 4.04 -28.34
N ALA A 150 -1.95 3.65 -27.85
CA ALA A 150 -2.14 2.77 -26.70
C ALA A 150 -1.37 1.45 -26.84
N HIS A 151 -1.31 0.88 -28.04
CA HIS A 151 -0.56 -0.34 -28.34
C HIS A 151 0.96 -0.16 -28.22
N VAL A 152 1.48 1.06 -28.43
CA VAL A 152 2.90 1.38 -28.25
C VAL A 152 3.21 1.64 -26.80
N VAL A 153 2.46 2.53 -26.17
CA VAL A 153 2.68 2.91 -24.75
C VAL A 153 2.40 1.74 -23.81
N GLY A 154 1.30 1.03 -24.04
CA GLY A 154 0.86 -0.05 -23.18
C GLY A 154 0.04 0.44 -21.99
N TYR A 155 -0.14 -0.45 -21.00
CA TYR A 155 -0.93 -0.17 -19.79
C TYR A 155 -0.34 -0.86 -18.56
N LEU A 156 -0.80 -0.42 -17.39
CA LEU A 156 -0.45 -0.99 -16.10
C LEU A 156 -1.57 -1.87 -15.56
N ALA A 157 -1.19 -2.94 -14.83
CA ALA A 157 -2.12 -3.73 -14.04
C ALA A 157 -1.45 -4.26 -12.76
N PRO A 158 -2.23 -4.72 -11.77
CA PRO A 158 -1.69 -5.34 -10.58
C PRO A 158 -0.81 -6.56 -10.91
N PRO A 159 0.24 -6.82 -10.08
CA PRO A 159 1.08 -7.99 -10.27
C PRO A 159 0.29 -9.28 -10.03
N ASN A 160 0.53 -10.28 -10.87
CA ASN A 160 -0.03 -11.61 -10.68
C ASN A 160 0.91 -12.49 -9.85
N THR A 161 0.48 -13.73 -9.56
CA THR A 161 1.26 -14.69 -8.76
C THR A 161 2.62 -15.03 -9.37
N GLN A 162 2.72 -15.02 -10.70
CA GLN A 162 3.99 -15.29 -11.40
C GLN A 162 4.96 -14.12 -11.30
N ASP A 163 4.44 -12.89 -11.36
CA ASP A 163 5.24 -11.67 -11.18
C ASP A 163 5.83 -11.61 -9.77
N ILE A 164 5.01 -11.93 -8.76
CA ILE A 164 5.43 -11.96 -7.35
C ILE A 164 6.47 -13.06 -7.10
N LYS A 165 6.38 -14.22 -7.79
CA LYS A 165 7.42 -15.26 -7.71
C LYS A 165 8.75 -14.79 -8.28
N LYS A 166 8.74 -13.97 -9.35
CA LYS A 166 9.96 -13.42 -9.97
C LYS A 166 10.55 -12.25 -9.19
N ASP A 167 9.69 -11.43 -8.59
CA ASP A 167 10.08 -10.27 -7.79
C ASP A 167 9.18 -10.19 -6.53
N PRO A 168 9.62 -10.79 -5.41
CA PRO A 168 8.83 -10.86 -4.17
C PRO A 168 8.47 -9.48 -3.61
N ILE A 169 9.21 -8.42 -3.94
CA ILE A 169 8.94 -7.05 -3.50
C ILE A 169 7.56 -6.59 -3.98
N LEU A 170 7.12 -7.04 -5.16
CA LEU A 170 5.81 -6.69 -5.73
C LEU A 170 4.63 -7.14 -4.86
N GLY A 171 4.79 -8.22 -4.11
CA GLY A 171 3.76 -8.72 -3.19
C GLY A 171 3.59 -7.89 -1.92
N HIS A 172 4.57 -7.04 -1.59
CA HIS A 172 4.56 -6.19 -0.40
C HIS A 172 4.23 -4.72 -0.70
N MET A 173 4.11 -4.38 -1.97
CA MET A 173 3.82 -3.02 -2.43
C MET A 173 2.49 -3.00 -3.18
N ASN A 174 1.70 -1.96 -2.93
CA ASN A 174 0.50 -1.71 -3.72
C ASN A 174 0.88 -0.93 -5.00
N ILE A 175 1.53 -1.62 -5.94
CA ILE A 175 2.00 -1.03 -7.19
C ILE A 175 1.46 -1.78 -8.39
N GLN A 176 1.34 -1.08 -9.50
CA GLN A 176 0.99 -1.64 -10.80
C GLN A 176 2.26 -1.83 -11.63
N ILE A 177 2.27 -2.85 -12.49
CA ILE A 177 3.37 -3.17 -13.39
C ILE A 177 2.92 -3.10 -14.84
N GLY A 178 3.86 -2.82 -15.75
CA GLY A 178 3.60 -2.77 -17.20
C GLY A 178 3.22 -4.14 -17.75
N ARG A 179 2.11 -4.20 -18.50
CA ARG A 179 1.58 -5.45 -19.10
C ARG A 179 1.82 -5.55 -20.59
N SER A 180 1.99 -4.41 -21.25
CA SER A 180 2.23 -4.37 -22.69
C SER A 180 3.08 -3.15 -23.07
N GLY A 181 3.51 -3.08 -24.32
CA GLY A 181 4.20 -1.94 -24.92
C GLY A 181 5.46 -1.50 -24.18
N ILE A 182 5.69 -0.19 -24.21
CA ILE A 182 6.83 0.47 -23.54
C ILE A 182 6.77 0.30 -22.03
N GLU A 183 5.57 0.36 -21.43
CA GLU A 183 5.37 0.16 -20.00
C GLU A 183 5.92 -1.21 -19.53
N GLN A 184 5.74 -2.26 -20.32
CA GLN A 184 6.27 -3.60 -20.02
C GLN A 184 7.76 -3.71 -20.33
N LYS A 185 8.18 -3.27 -21.51
CA LYS A 185 9.56 -3.43 -21.98
C LYS A 185 10.55 -2.70 -21.08
N PHE A 186 10.18 -1.53 -20.59
CA PHE A 186 11.01 -0.69 -19.73
C PHE A 186 10.54 -0.66 -18.28
N GLU A 187 9.81 -1.69 -17.83
CA GLU A 187 9.22 -1.77 -16.48
C GLU A 187 10.22 -1.40 -15.39
N LYS A 188 11.41 -2.02 -15.37
CA LYS A 188 12.43 -1.79 -14.33
C LYS A 188 12.93 -0.35 -14.31
N ASN A 189 13.09 0.26 -15.50
CA ASN A 189 13.56 1.64 -15.62
C ASN A 189 12.48 2.64 -15.19
N LEU A 190 11.23 2.41 -15.64
CA LEU A 190 10.10 3.27 -15.34
C LEU A 190 9.67 3.16 -13.87
N ARG A 191 9.69 1.96 -13.28
CA ARG A 191 9.25 1.73 -11.90
C ARG A 191 10.15 2.43 -10.88
N GLY A 192 11.46 2.47 -11.09
CA GLY A 192 12.41 2.95 -10.11
C GLY A 192 12.69 1.95 -8.98
N LEU A 193 13.32 2.41 -7.90
CA LEU A 193 13.70 1.58 -6.75
C LEU A 193 12.88 1.96 -5.52
N PRO A 194 12.30 0.98 -4.80
CA PRO A 194 11.55 1.23 -3.59
C PRO A 194 12.47 1.75 -2.48
N GLY A 195 11.91 2.63 -1.65
CA GLY A 195 12.50 3.02 -0.39
C GLY A 195 11.94 2.19 0.78
N THR A 196 12.48 2.41 1.97
CA THR A 196 12.04 1.73 3.19
C THR A 196 11.79 2.70 4.32
N LYS A 197 10.74 2.44 5.11
CA LYS A 197 10.48 3.10 6.40
C LYS A 197 10.49 2.07 7.51
N HIS A 198 11.31 2.32 8.51
CA HIS A 198 11.33 1.58 9.77
C HIS A 198 10.47 2.34 10.78
N LEU A 199 9.32 1.78 11.11
CA LEU A 199 8.34 2.38 12.00
C LEU A 199 8.31 1.62 13.32
N GLU A 200 8.36 2.34 14.43
CA GLU A 200 8.07 1.79 15.73
C GLU A 200 6.55 1.66 15.89
N VAL A 201 6.08 0.47 16.23
CA VAL A 201 4.67 0.18 16.41
C VAL A 201 4.42 -0.39 17.81
N ASN A 202 3.23 -0.12 18.35
CA ASN A 202 2.79 -0.77 19.59
C ASN A 202 2.25 -2.20 19.32
N ALA A 203 1.85 -2.89 20.38
CA ALA A 203 1.29 -4.25 20.31
C ALA A 203 0.04 -4.37 19.41
N PHE A 204 -0.63 -3.26 19.11
CA PHE A 204 -1.81 -3.19 18.23
C PHE A 204 -1.45 -2.80 16.80
N GLY A 205 -0.15 -2.67 16.45
CA GLY A 205 0.33 -2.25 15.13
C GLY A 205 0.20 -0.75 14.83
N ARG A 206 -0.18 0.07 15.86
CA ARG A 206 -0.27 1.53 15.69
C ARG A 206 1.13 2.13 15.68
N VAL A 207 1.41 2.96 14.67
CA VAL A 207 2.68 3.66 14.54
C VAL A 207 2.85 4.68 15.68
N LEU A 208 3.97 4.58 16.36
CA LEU A 208 4.38 5.50 17.43
C LEU A 208 5.32 6.57 16.90
N ARG A 209 6.34 6.17 16.14
CA ARG A 209 7.31 7.08 15.49
C ARG A 209 8.01 6.41 14.31
N GLU A 210 8.59 7.22 13.45
CA GLU A 210 9.52 6.80 12.41
C GLU A 210 10.95 6.75 12.99
N ILE A 211 11.61 5.59 12.87
CA ILE A 211 12.98 5.38 13.40
C ILE A 211 14.00 5.73 12.31
N ARG A 212 13.78 5.20 11.09
CA ARG A 212 14.67 5.35 9.94
C ARG A 212 13.87 5.40 8.66
N ARG A 213 14.35 6.20 7.71
CA ARG A 213 13.77 6.31 6.38
C ARG A 213 14.88 6.25 5.32
N GLU A 214 14.67 5.41 4.32
CA GLU A 214 15.42 5.40 3.09
C GLU A 214 14.46 5.78 1.97
N ASN A 215 14.74 6.88 1.29
CA ASN A 215 13.84 7.38 0.25
C ASN A 215 13.85 6.46 -0.97
N SER A 216 12.69 6.37 -1.63
CA SER A 216 12.61 5.70 -2.93
C SER A 216 13.32 6.51 -4.01
N VAL A 217 13.86 5.81 -5.01
CA VAL A 217 14.44 6.44 -6.21
C VAL A 217 13.39 6.39 -7.31
N SER A 218 13.00 7.56 -7.81
CA SER A 218 12.02 7.67 -8.91
C SER A 218 12.51 6.96 -10.16
N GLY A 219 11.57 6.43 -10.94
CA GLY A 219 11.84 5.85 -12.23
C GLY A 219 12.36 6.88 -13.23
N LYS A 220 13.10 6.40 -14.23
CA LYS A 220 13.64 7.23 -15.32
C LYS A 220 12.55 7.56 -16.33
N ASN A 221 12.53 8.80 -16.79
CA ASN A 221 11.67 9.20 -17.90
C ASN A 221 12.16 8.58 -19.21
N ILE A 222 11.23 8.30 -20.11
CA ILE A 222 11.51 7.74 -21.44
C ILE A 222 10.97 8.69 -22.49
N LYS A 223 11.76 8.99 -23.49
CA LYS A 223 11.36 9.76 -24.67
C LYS A 223 11.31 8.81 -25.88
N LEU A 224 10.17 8.80 -26.54
CA LEU A 224 9.93 7.99 -27.74
C LEU A 224 10.20 8.79 -29.00
N THR A 225 10.39 8.10 -30.11
CA THR A 225 10.58 8.70 -31.44
C THR A 225 9.26 8.97 -32.17
N ILE A 226 8.13 8.53 -31.62
CA ILE A 226 6.80 8.76 -32.21
C ILE A 226 6.40 10.22 -32.08
N ASP A 227 5.53 10.67 -32.98
CA ASP A 227 4.86 11.97 -32.95
C ASP A 227 3.36 11.75 -32.71
N ILE A 228 2.88 12.12 -31.54
CA ILE A 228 1.50 11.84 -31.15
C ILE A 228 0.50 12.70 -31.93
N LYS A 229 0.87 13.92 -32.32
CA LYS A 229 0.03 14.79 -33.11
C LYS A 229 -0.16 14.23 -34.52
N PHE A 230 0.94 13.73 -35.11
CA PHE A 230 0.87 13.06 -36.40
C PHE A 230 0.03 11.77 -36.32
N GLN A 231 0.20 11.00 -35.25
CA GLN A 231 -0.60 9.79 -35.03
C GLN A 231 -2.10 10.09 -34.85
N LYS A 232 -2.42 11.22 -34.19
CA LYS A 232 -3.80 11.70 -34.06
C LYS A 232 -4.42 12.10 -35.41
N PHE A 233 -3.60 12.59 -36.34
CA PHE A 233 -4.07 12.95 -37.69
C PHE A 233 -4.40 11.72 -38.55
N LEU A 234 -3.71 10.59 -38.29
CA LEU A 234 -3.87 9.34 -39.05
C LEU A 234 -5.03 8.46 -38.53
N ASN A 235 -5.57 8.71 -37.35
CA ASN A 235 -6.67 7.98 -36.72
C ASN A 235 -8.02 8.68 -36.97
#